data_1870bdff5533ef6ad4dce1b2d1cc7774
#
_entry.id   1870bdff5533ef6ad4dce1b2d1cc7774
#
_cell.length_a   1.000
_cell.length_b   1.000
_cell.length_c   1.000
_cell.angle_alpha   90.00
_cell.angle_beta   90.00
_cell.angle_gamma   90.00
#
_symmetry.space_group_name_H-M   'P 1'
#
loop_
_entity.id
_entity.type
_entity.pdbx_description
1 polymer ?
#
loop_
_entity_poly.entity_id
_entity_poly.type
_entity_poly.pdbx_seq_one_letter_code
_entity_poly.pdbx_strand_id
1 'polypeptide(L)'
;MERITVNLAERSYPISIGAGLFEDLAYLSQVLSNKNTNQKVVVISNVTVAPLYANKILHQLKQLGCDASLLELPDGEQYKNLDVFNQVMNFLLEGSYARDVVIIALGGGVIGDLVGFASACYQRGVDFIQIPTTLLSQVDSSVGGKTAVNHPLGKNMIGAFYQPKAVIIDTNCLSTLPEREFAAGIAEVIKYGIIYDGAFFDWLEENLDRLYTLDEDALTYAIARCCQIKAEVVAQDEKESGIRALLNLGHTFGHAIEAELGYGNWLHGEAVSSGTVMAAKTSLLRGLISEEQFERIVALLRRAKLPVHTPDSMSFDDFIKHMMRDKKVLSGQLRLVLPTGIGSAEVIADTSQDVIQQAIDFGRNI
;
A
#
# COMPACT_ATOMS: atom_id res chain seq x y z
N MET A 1 19.45 -8.71 -5.92
CA MET A 1 19.02 -7.64 -4.99
C MET A 1 19.00 -6.31 -5.74
N GLU A 2 17.86 -5.66 -5.80
CA GLU A 2 17.66 -4.32 -6.34
C GLU A 2 17.68 -3.29 -5.21
N ARG A 3 18.17 -2.07 -5.50
CA ARG A 3 18.19 -0.96 -4.55
C ARG A 3 17.68 0.31 -5.19
N ILE A 4 16.62 0.88 -4.60
CA ILE A 4 15.97 2.11 -5.04
C ILE A 4 16.14 3.17 -3.94
N THR A 5 16.22 4.43 -4.31
CA THR A 5 16.25 5.53 -3.35
C THR A 5 15.01 6.40 -3.54
N VAL A 6 14.26 6.62 -2.49
CA VAL A 6 13.19 7.64 -2.47
C VAL A 6 13.86 8.98 -2.16
N ASN A 7 13.88 9.88 -3.13
CA ASN A 7 14.60 11.15 -3.06
C ASN A 7 13.73 12.24 -2.42
N LEU A 8 13.99 12.56 -1.15
CA LEU A 8 13.29 13.57 -0.36
C LEU A 8 14.25 14.50 0.40
N ALA A 9 15.33 14.91 -0.27
CA ALA A 9 16.42 15.69 0.31
C ALA A 9 16.99 15.01 1.58
N GLU A 10 16.96 15.66 2.74
CA GLU A 10 17.47 15.12 4.00
C GLU A 10 16.68 13.91 4.54
N ARG A 11 15.46 13.67 4.03
CA ARG A 11 14.58 12.56 4.41
C ARG A 11 14.61 11.41 3.40
N SER A 12 15.58 11.43 2.48
CA SER A 12 15.77 10.35 1.51
C SER A 12 16.10 9.03 2.20
N TYR A 13 15.60 7.92 1.67
CA TYR A 13 15.83 6.60 2.25
C TYR A 13 15.93 5.51 1.17
N PRO A 14 16.67 4.42 1.45
CA PRO A 14 16.79 3.29 0.54
C PRO A 14 15.62 2.31 0.69
N ILE A 15 15.27 1.66 -0.43
CA ILE A 15 14.44 0.47 -0.52
C ILE A 15 15.34 -0.64 -1.06
N SER A 16 15.49 -1.73 -0.31
CA SER A 16 16.22 -2.93 -0.72
C SER A 16 15.22 -4.04 -1.05
N ILE A 17 15.33 -4.67 -2.23
CA ILE A 17 14.38 -5.64 -2.75
C ILE A 17 15.13 -6.90 -3.21
N GLY A 18 14.70 -8.07 -2.80
CA GLY A 18 15.27 -9.34 -3.26
C GLY A 18 14.87 -10.50 -2.38
N ALA A 19 15.25 -11.71 -2.80
CA ALA A 19 15.00 -12.93 -2.04
C ALA A 19 16.04 -13.11 -0.93
N GLY A 20 15.61 -13.63 0.23
CA GLY A 20 16.48 -14.01 1.34
C GLY A 20 17.08 -12.85 2.13
N LEU A 21 16.52 -11.64 2.02
CA LEU A 21 17.06 -10.47 2.75
C LEU A 21 16.94 -10.60 4.27
N PHE A 22 16.05 -11.45 4.77
CA PHE A 22 15.94 -11.73 6.21
C PHE A 22 17.05 -12.65 6.75
N GLU A 23 17.82 -13.29 5.87
CA GLU A 23 18.94 -14.15 6.27
C GLU A 23 20.21 -13.36 6.60
N ASP A 24 20.36 -12.16 6.04
CA ASP A 24 21.50 -11.29 6.28
C ASP A 24 21.05 -9.82 6.33
N LEU A 25 20.94 -9.28 7.53
CA LEU A 25 20.61 -7.87 7.76
C LEU A 25 21.84 -6.97 7.89
N ALA A 26 23.03 -7.43 7.49
CA ALA A 26 24.27 -6.64 7.62
C ALA A 26 24.17 -5.26 6.94
N TYR A 27 23.39 -5.14 5.86
CA TYR A 27 23.12 -3.85 5.21
C TYR A 27 22.33 -2.87 6.09
N LEU A 28 21.59 -3.35 7.11
CA LEU A 28 20.95 -2.49 8.12
C LEU A 28 21.97 -1.79 9.03
N SER A 29 23.19 -2.29 9.15
CA SER A 29 24.23 -1.65 9.94
C SER A 29 24.49 -0.20 9.50
N GLN A 30 24.21 0.13 8.24
CA GLN A 30 24.30 1.50 7.72
C GLN A 30 23.16 2.40 8.22
N VAL A 31 22.00 1.81 8.55
CA VAL A 31 20.79 2.50 9.00
C VAL A 31 20.69 2.49 10.52
N LEU A 32 21.03 1.38 11.14
CA LEU A 32 21.20 1.26 12.58
C LEU A 32 22.49 1.99 12.92
N SER A 33 22.36 3.17 13.47
CA SER A 33 23.47 4.09 13.72
C SER A 33 24.70 3.40 14.31
N ASN A 34 25.77 3.34 13.56
CA ASN A 34 27.07 2.72 13.90
C ASN A 34 27.78 3.27 15.17
N LYS A 35 27.07 3.95 16.07
CA LYS A 35 27.68 4.70 17.15
C LYS A 35 27.66 4.03 18.52
N ASN A 36 26.80 3.04 18.74
CA ASN A 36 26.75 2.36 20.04
C ASN A 36 26.58 0.84 19.86
N THR A 37 27.53 0.06 20.35
CA THR A 37 27.26 -1.31 20.77
C THR A 37 26.09 -1.26 21.75
N ASN A 38 25.00 -1.98 21.46
CA ASN A 38 23.77 -2.03 22.27
C ASN A 38 22.64 -1.07 21.85
N GLN A 39 22.51 -0.78 20.53
CA GLN A 39 21.37 -0.04 19.99
C GLN A 39 20.06 -0.73 20.39
N LYS A 40 19.18 -0.01 21.05
CA LYS A 40 17.83 -0.52 21.35
C LYS A 40 16.96 -0.55 20.11
N VAL A 41 16.39 -1.72 19.82
CA VAL A 41 15.50 -1.95 18.67
C VAL A 41 14.21 -2.61 19.15
N VAL A 42 13.07 -2.10 18.72
CA VAL A 42 11.77 -2.73 18.99
C VAL A 42 11.19 -3.22 17.68
N VAL A 43 11.05 -4.53 17.53
CA VAL A 43 10.31 -5.15 16.42
C VAL A 43 8.84 -5.19 16.81
N ILE A 44 7.99 -4.60 15.99
CA ILE A 44 6.54 -4.62 16.18
C ILE A 44 5.92 -5.38 15.01
N SER A 45 5.16 -6.41 15.31
CA SER A 45 4.50 -7.28 14.35
C SER A 45 3.10 -7.64 14.83
N ASN A 46 2.40 -8.49 14.10
CA ASN A 46 1.13 -9.05 14.54
C ASN A 46 1.22 -10.56 14.81
N VAL A 47 0.21 -11.11 15.45
CA VAL A 47 0.13 -12.52 15.84
C VAL A 47 0.18 -13.50 14.66
N THR A 48 -0.09 -13.07 13.44
CA THR A 48 -0.02 -13.87 12.20
C THR A 48 1.39 -13.88 11.61
N VAL A 49 2.07 -12.74 11.58
CA VAL A 49 3.37 -12.56 10.92
C VAL A 49 4.55 -12.86 11.85
N ALA A 50 4.43 -12.51 13.14
CA ALA A 50 5.51 -12.69 14.11
C ALA A 50 6.01 -14.14 14.18
N PRO A 51 5.15 -15.18 14.26
CA PRO A 51 5.59 -16.58 14.30
C PRO A 51 6.40 -17.01 13.07
N LEU A 52 6.18 -16.37 11.92
CA LEU A 52 6.83 -16.70 10.66
C LEU A 52 8.24 -16.10 10.56
N TYR A 53 8.41 -14.84 11.02
CA TYR A 53 9.60 -14.06 10.68
C TYR A 53 10.29 -13.39 11.86
N ALA A 54 9.59 -13.10 12.98
CA ALA A 54 10.17 -12.28 14.05
C ALA A 54 11.44 -12.88 14.65
N ASN A 55 11.47 -14.20 14.90
CA ASN A 55 12.63 -14.87 15.47
C ASN A 55 13.88 -14.73 14.58
N LYS A 56 13.71 -14.80 13.26
CA LYS A 56 14.79 -14.62 12.29
C LYS A 56 15.35 -13.19 12.35
N ILE A 57 14.47 -12.20 12.34
CA ILE A 57 14.86 -10.78 12.43
C ILE A 57 15.56 -10.48 13.78
N LEU A 58 15.01 -10.94 14.89
CA LEU A 58 15.62 -10.76 16.21
C LEU A 58 17.01 -11.41 16.32
N HIS A 59 17.18 -12.60 15.73
CA HIS A 59 18.46 -13.27 15.68
C HIS A 59 19.52 -12.44 14.93
N GLN A 60 19.17 -11.93 13.76
CA GLN A 60 20.05 -11.07 12.95
C GLN A 60 20.37 -9.77 13.66
N LEU A 61 19.39 -9.10 14.29
CA LEU A 61 19.62 -7.89 15.07
C LEU A 61 20.59 -8.13 16.24
N LYS A 62 20.48 -9.28 16.90
CA LYS A 62 21.40 -9.67 17.97
C LYS A 62 22.82 -9.88 17.43
N GLN A 63 22.99 -10.48 16.25
CA GLN A 63 24.29 -10.62 15.60
C GLN A 63 24.92 -9.27 15.26
N LEU A 64 24.09 -8.26 14.93
CA LEU A 64 24.53 -6.88 14.73
C LEU A 64 24.83 -6.12 16.05
N GLY A 65 24.72 -6.78 17.21
CA GLY A 65 24.98 -6.19 18.53
C GLY A 65 23.85 -5.32 19.07
N CYS A 66 22.62 -5.45 18.54
CA CYS A 66 21.44 -4.73 19.03
C CYS A 66 20.82 -5.41 20.25
N ASP A 67 20.25 -4.61 21.15
CA ASP A 67 19.35 -5.05 22.21
C ASP A 67 17.91 -4.98 21.65
N ALA A 68 17.41 -6.10 21.12
CA ALA A 68 16.16 -6.18 20.39
C ALA A 68 15.05 -6.84 21.20
N SER A 69 13.86 -6.25 21.19
CA SER A 69 12.63 -6.79 21.79
C SER A 69 11.51 -6.89 20.76
N LEU A 70 10.49 -7.70 21.05
CA LEU A 70 9.32 -7.94 20.21
C LEU A 70 8.04 -7.46 20.92
N LEU A 71 7.20 -6.75 20.17
CA LEU A 71 5.80 -6.49 20.54
C LEU A 71 4.90 -7.11 19.48
N GLU A 72 4.01 -8.00 19.91
CA GLU A 72 3.00 -8.60 19.03
C GLU A 72 1.65 -7.90 19.23
N LEU A 73 1.03 -7.49 18.14
CA LEU A 73 -0.27 -6.82 18.09
C LEU A 73 -1.33 -7.76 17.50
N PRO A 74 -2.62 -7.52 17.73
CA PRO A 74 -3.69 -8.21 17.01
C PRO A 74 -3.58 -8.01 15.49
N ASP A 75 -4.08 -8.97 14.70
CA ASP A 75 -4.09 -8.91 13.25
C ASP A 75 -5.45 -8.45 12.72
N GLY A 76 -5.43 -7.60 11.69
CA GLY A 76 -6.60 -7.15 10.94
C GLY A 76 -6.80 -5.63 10.95
N GLU A 77 -7.49 -5.13 9.92
CA GLU A 77 -7.74 -3.69 9.72
C GLU A 77 -8.54 -3.04 10.86
N GLN A 78 -9.40 -3.81 11.55
CA GLN A 78 -10.16 -3.35 12.71
C GLN A 78 -9.28 -2.95 13.91
N TYR A 79 -8.05 -3.44 13.95
CA TYR A 79 -7.07 -3.13 15.00
C TYR A 79 -6.15 -1.96 14.65
N LYS A 80 -6.27 -1.41 13.44
CA LYS A 80 -5.57 -0.20 13.04
C LYS A 80 -6.28 1.04 13.63
N ASN A 81 -6.23 1.20 14.94
CA ASN A 81 -6.98 2.21 15.68
C ASN A 81 -6.16 2.81 16.83
N LEU A 82 -6.74 3.82 17.53
CA LEU A 82 -6.06 4.47 18.64
C LEU A 82 -5.85 3.59 19.87
N ASP A 83 -6.66 2.55 20.07
CA ASP A 83 -6.49 1.65 21.22
C ASP A 83 -5.23 0.81 21.06
N VAL A 84 -5.01 0.25 19.85
CA VAL A 84 -3.79 -0.51 19.55
C VAL A 84 -2.58 0.43 19.43
N PHE A 85 -2.75 1.64 18.91
CA PHE A 85 -1.72 2.67 18.96
C PHE A 85 -1.28 2.94 20.41
N ASN A 86 -2.21 3.06 21.36
CA ASN A 86 -1.89 3.25 22.78
C ASN A 86 -1.16 2.02 23.38
N GLN A 87 -1.42 0.80 22.91
CA GLN A 87 -0.64 -0.37 23.33
C GLN A 87 0.83 -0.21 22.95
N VAL A 88 1.12 0.27 21.73
CA VAL A 88 2.50 0.57 21.30
C VAL A 88 3.12 1.65 22.19
N MET A 89 2.39 2.74 22.47
CA MET A 89 2.89 3.82 23.34
C MET A 89 3.20 3.32 24.74
N ASN A 90 2.31 2.52 25.34
CA ASN A 90 2.50 1.96 26.68
C ASN A 90 3.74 1.06 26.72
N PHE A 91 3.89 0.15 25.73
CA PHE A 91 5.07 -0.72 25.65
C PHE A 91 6.37 0.08 25.60
N LEU A 92 6.42 1.13 24.80
CA LEU A 92 7.61 1.98 24.65
C LEU A 92 7.90 2.76 25.95
N LEU A 93 6.88 3.28 26.62
CA LEU A 93 7.01 4.04 27.87
C LEU A 93 7.40 3.14 29.05
N GLU A 94 6.76 2.00 29.21
CA GLU A 94 7.05 1.02 30.27
C GLU A 94 8.46 0.46 30.12
N GLY A 95 8.90 0.18 28.89
CA GLY A 95 10.28 -0.23 28.57
C GLY A 95 11.31 0.89 28.71
N SER A 96 10.89 2.12 29.03
CA SER A 96 11.76 3.30 29.16
C SER A 96 12.69 3.51 27.95
N TYR A 97 12.17 3.28 26.76
CA TYR A 97 12.93 3.48 25.52
C TYR A 97 13.27 4.95 25.31
N ALA A 98 14.55 5.25 25.10
CA ALA A 98 15.03 6.60 24.86
C ALA A 98 14.79 7.03 23.41
N ARG A 99 15.08 8.29 23.10
CA ARG A 99 14.79 8.90 21.79
C ARG A 99 15.60 8.28 20.62
N ASP A 100 16.65 7.58 20.91
CA ASP A 100 17.50 6.89 19.94
C ASP A 100 17.03 5.46 19.62
N VAL A 101 15.90 5.00 20.20
CA VAL A 101 15.33 3.71 19.84
C VAL A 101 15.00 3.66 18.34
N VAL A 102 15.24 2.52 17.71
CA VAL A 102 14.80 2.24 16.35
C VAL A 102 13.62 1.28 16.40
N ILE A 103 12.54 1.61 15.73
CA ILE A 103 11.34 0.77 15.65
C ILE A 103 11.32 0.08 14.29
N ILE A 104 11.10 -1.23 14.27
CA ILE A 104 10.93 -2.03 13.04
C ILE A 104 9.47 -2.45 12.91
N ALA A 105 8.82 -1.99 11.85
CA ALA A 105 7.47 -2.43 11.47
C ALA A 105 7.59 -3.69 10.59
N LEU A 106 7.32 -4.87 11.17
CA LEU A 106 7.36 -6.16 10.46
C LEU A 106 5.94 -6.65 10.18
N GLY A 107 5.44 -6.47 8.96
CA GLY A 107 4.07 -6.87 8.64
C GLY A 107 3.50 -6.25 7.37
N GLY A 108 2.19 -6.40 7.17
CA GLY A 108 1.44 -5.75 6.10
C GLY A 108 1.22 -4.25 6.35
N GLY A 109 0.38 -3.62 5.51
CA GLY A 109 0.09 -2.18 5.56
C GLY A 109 -0.50 -1.71 6.89
N VAL A 110 -1.28 -2.54 7.58
CA VAL A 110 -1.83 -2.24 8.92
C VAL A 110 -0.70 -1.95 9.91
N ILE A 111 0.28 -2.86 9.99
CA ILE A 111 1.43 -2.70 10.88
C ILE A 111 2.31 -1.54 10.44
N GLY A 112 2.60 -1.42 9.12
CA GLY A 112 3.41 -0.31 8.59
C GLY A 112 2.86 1.06 8.95
N ASP A 113 1.56 1.27 8.75
CA ASP A 113 0.90 2.54 8.99
C ASP A 113 0.79 2.87 10.49
N LEU A 114 0.34 1.90 11.31
CA LEU A 114 0.17 2.10 12.76
C LEU A 114 1.52 2.36 13.44
N VAL A 115 2.53 1.54 13.13
CA VAL A 115 3.87 1.66 13.72
C VAL A 115 4.58 2.92 13.23
N GLY A 116 4.44 3.27 11.95
CA GLY A 116 4.98 4.52 11.41
C GLY A 116 4.36 5.74 12.10
N PHE A 117 3.05 5.74 12.35
CA PHE A 117 2.39 6.81 13.09
C PHE A 117 2.81 6.83 14.57
N ALA A 118 2.96 5.67 15.21
CA ALA A 118 3.49 5.57 16.57
C ALA A 118 4.92 6.13 16.65
N SER A 119 5.77 5.81 15.67
CA SER A 119 7.14 6.33 15.59
C SER A 119 7.19 7.84 15.41
N ALA A 120 6.25 8.40 14.64
CA ALA A 120 6.14 9.85 14.47
C ALA A 120 5.75 10.57 15.76
N CYS A 121 4.94 9.93 16.61
CA CYS A 121 4.43 10.52 17.86
C CYS A 121 5.35 10.30 19.06
N TYR A 122 5.96 9.11 19.17
CA TYR A 122 6.81 8.77 20.31
C TYR A 122 8.03 9.70 20.39
N GLN A 123 8.27 10.32 21.56
CA GLN A 123 9.38 11.27 21.79
C GLN A 123 9.46 12.42 20.74
N ARG A 124 8.35 12.74 20.04
CA ARG A 124 8.25 13.70 18.93
C ARG A 124 8.99 13.25 17.66
N GLY A 125 9.15 11.96 17.50
CA GLY A 125 9.78 11.31 16.35
C GLY A 125 10.98 10.47 16.73
N VAL A 126 10.90 9.17 16.44
CA VAL A 126 11.99 8.19 16.54
C VAL A 126 12.17 7.49 15.20
N ASP A 127 13.39 7.02 14.93
CA ASP A 127 13.67 6.35 13.67
C ASP A 127 12.88 5.04 13.53
N PHE A 128 12.35 4.78 12.34
CA PHE A 128 11.70 3.51 12.06
C PHE A 128 12.11 2.92 10.71
N ILE A 129 12.01 1.61 10.60
CA ILE A 129 12.31 0.81 9.41
C ILE A 129 11.06 0.00 9.08
N GLN A 130 10.72 -0.12 7.80
CA GLN A 130 9.63 -0.98 7.36
C GLN A 130 10.16 -2.28 6.77
N ILE A 131 9.58 -3.40 7.18
CA ILE A 131 9.78 -4.74 6.62
C ILE A 131 8.39 -5.25 6.17
N PRO A 132 7.94 -4.85 4.96
CA PRO A 132 6.62 -5.20 4.45
C PRO A 132 6.56 -6.67 4.04
N THR A 133 5.51 -7.38 4.50
CA THR A 133 5.37 -8.84 4.28
C THR A 133 4.20 -9.23 3.37
N THR A 134 3.37 -8.29 2.93
CA THR A 134 2.34 -8.53 1.91
C THR A 134 2.73 -7.83 0.61
N LEU A 135 2.30 -8.36 -0.54
CA LEU A 135 2.60 -7.73 -1.82
C LEU A 135 2.09 -6.28 -1.87
N LEU A 136 0.85 -6.04 -1.38
CA LEU A 136 0.29 -4.70 -1.28
C LEU A 136 1.20 -3.74 -0.51
N SER A 137 1.75 -4.17 0.63
CA SER A 137 2.65 -3.33 1.40
C SER A 137 4.01 -3.15 0.73
N GLN A 138 4.50 -4.15 0.01
CA GLN A 138 5.77 -4.07 -0.72
C GLN A 138 5.71 -3.07 -1.87
N VAL A 139 4.61 -3.03 -2.62
CA VAL A 139 4.49 -2.18 -3.82
C VAL A 139 3.86 -0.82 -3.55
N ASP A 140 3.13 -0.68 -2.43
CA ASP A 140 2.36 0.54 -2.16
C ASP A 140 2.59 1.11 -0.76
N SER A 141 1.99 0.59 0.31
CA SER A 141 1.88 1.30 1.59
C SER A 141 3.22 1.61 2.27
N SER A 142 4.29 0.83 2.03
CA SER A 142 5.62 1.09 2.60
C SER A 142 6.36 2.28 1.99
N VAL A 143 5.89 2.85 0.89
CA VAL A 143 6.55 3.94 0.17
C VAL A 143 5.78 5.25 0.29
N GLY A 144 6.47 6.35 0.65
CA GLY A 144 5.91 7.69 0.63
C GLY A 144 5.37 8.20 1.95
N GLY A 145 5.64 7.50 3.06
CA GLY A 145 5.52 8.00 4.43
C GLY A 145 4.12 8.36 4.91
N LYS A 146 3.05 7.93 4.23
CA LYS A 146 1.69 8.03 4.77
C LYS A 146 1.56 7.04 5.91
N THR A 147 1.37 7.51 7.12
CA THR A 147 1.16 6.69 8.32
C THR A 147 -0.09 7.13 9.02
N ALA A 148 -0.93 6.20 9.46
CA ALA A 148 -2.22 6.54 10.02
C ALA A 148 -2.86 5.42 10.83
N VAL A 149 -3.89 5.79 11.59
CA VAL A 149 -4.86 4.88 12.19
C VAL A 149 -6.28 5.29 11.79
N ASN A 150 -7.19 4.33 11.89
CA ASN A 150 -8.59 4.50 11.58
C ASN A 150 -9.35 5.14 12.75
N HIS A 151 -10.43 5.81 12.41
CA HIS A 151 -11.43 6.31 13.35
C HIS A 151 -12.81 5.77 12.95
N PRO A 152 -13.77 5.57 13.87
CA PRO A 152 -15.12 5.12 13.50
C PRO A 152 -15.81 5.97 12.42
N LEU A 153 -15.40 7.23 12.27
CA LEU A 153 -15.95 8.17 11.27
C LEU A 153 -15.16 8.21 9.95
N GLY A 154 -14.05 7.45 9.82
CA GLY A 154 -13.30 7.43 8.56
C GLY A 154 -11.98 6.68 8.64
N LYS A 155 -11.63 6.05 7.52
CA LYS A 155 -10.36 5.31 7.34
C LYS A 155 -9.18 6.28 7.21
N ASN A 156 -8.06 5.98 7.90
CA ASN A 156 -6.80 6.74 7.81
C ASN A 156 -6.93 8.24 8.10
N MET A 157 -7.88 8.64 8.99
CA MET A 157 -8.14 10.05 9.27
C MET A 157 -7.15 10.68 10.25
N ILE A 158 -6.48 9.88 11.05
CA ILE A 158 -5.55 10.33 12.09
C ILE A 158 -4.17 9.77 11.74
N GLY A 159 -3.21 10.66 11.43
CA GLY A 159 -1.89 10.20 10.99
C GLY A 159 -0.90 11.33 10.75
N ALA A 160 0.24 10.96 10.23
CA ALA A 160 1.34 11.86 9.90
C ALA A 160 2.04 11.44 8.59
N PHE A 161 2.64 12.40 7.89
CA PHE A 161 3.65 12.11 6.88
C PHE A 161 4.99 11.88 7.60
N TYR A 162 5.39 10.62 7.74
CA TYR A 162 6.61 10.24 8.44
C TYR A 162 7.38 9.19 7.64
N GLN A 163 8.58 9.56 7.17
CA GLN A 163 9.36 8.71 6.27
C GLN A 163 10.18 7.68 7.06
N PRO A 164 10.26 6.41 6.62
CA PRO A 164 11.14 5.42 7.23
C PRO A 164 12.60 5.72 6.92
N LYS A 165 13.53 5.18 7.71
CA LYS A 165 14.97 5.22 7.42
C LYS A 165 15.40 4.22 6.36
N ALA A 166 14.65 3.14 6.21
CA ALA A 166 14.82 2.15 5.16
C ALA A 166 13.54 1.32 5.00
N VAL A 167 13.39 0.72 3.82
CA VAL A 167 12.39 -0.33 3.55
C VAL A 167 13.13 -1.58 3.07
N ILE A 168 12.79 -2.74 3.63
CA ILE A 168 13.42 -4.02 3.32
C ILE A 168 12.35 -4.98 2.83
N ILE A 169 12.42 -5.33 1.56
CA ILE A 169 11.44 -6.15 0.86
C ILE A 169 12.08 -7.50 0.54
N ASP A 170 11.81 -8.50 1.38
CA ASP A 170 12.16 -9.88 1.10
C ASP A 170 11.03 -10.55 0.31
N THR A 171 11.29 -10.88 -0.95
CA THR A 171 10.29 -11.50 -1.82
C THR A 171 9.89 -12.91 -1.36
N ASN A 172 10.74 -13.60 -0.60
CA ASN A 172 10.45 -14.94 -0.08
C ASN A 172 9.25 -14.96 0.88
N CYS A 173 8.94 -13.83 1.54
CA CYS A 173 7.78 -13.79 2.44
C CYS A 173 6.43 -13.91 1.70
N LEU A 174 6.39 -13.68 0.39
CA LEU A 174 5.20 -13.86 -0.42
C LEU A 174 4.77 -15.34 -0.55
N SER A 175 5.69 -16.29 -0.31
CA SER A 175 5.37 -17.72 -0.32
C SER A 175 4.42 -18.17 0.80
N THR A 176 4.31 -17.39 1.86
CA THR A 176 3.38 -17.65 2.98
C THR A 176 2.13 -16.77 2.91
N LEU A 177 2.06 -15.85 1.94
CA LEU A 177 0.92 -14.96 1.77
C LEU A 177 -0.24 -15.73 1.12
N PRO A 178 -1.46 -15.68 1.68
CA PRO A 178 -2.63 -16.28 1.04
C PRO A 178 -2.86 -15.74 -0.37
N GLU A 179 -3.29 -16.60 -1.29
CA GLU A 179 -3.48 -16.23 -2.70
C GLU A 179 -4.41 -15.03 -2.89
N ARG A 180 -5.47 -14.92 -2.10
CA ARG A 180 -6.41 -13.79 -2.12
C ARG A 180 -5.72 -12.46 -1.77
N GLU A 181 -4.83 -12.48 -0.77
CA GLU A 181 -4.05 -11.31 -0.37
C GLU A 181 -2.98 -10.96 -1.42
N PHE A 182 -2.39 -11.98 -2.05
CA PHE A 182 -1.46 -11.78 -3.16
C PHE A 182 -2.17 -11.11 -4.35
N ALA A 183 -3.34 -11.63 -4.74
CA ALA A 183 -4.17 -11.05 -5.80
C ALA A 183 -4.55 -9.59 -5.48
N ALA A 184 -4.93 -9.29 -4.23
CA ALA A 184 -5.20 -7.92 -3.81
C ALA A 184 -3.98 -6.99 -4.00
N GLY A 185 -2.76 -7.49 -3.77
CA GLY A 185 -1.53 -6.76 -4.09
C GLY A 185 -1.33 -6.56 -5.59
N ILE A 186 -1.66 -7.54 -6.42
CA ILE A 186 -1.58 -7.44 -7.90
C ILE A 186 -2.49 -6.33 -8.45
N ALA A 187 -3.62 -6.02 -7.80
CA ALA A 187 -4.46 -4.88 -8.20
C ALA A 187 -3.67 -3.56 -8.20
N GLU A 188 -2.85 -3.35 -7.17
CA GLU A 188 -2.00 -2.16 -7.07
C GLU A 188 -0.84 -2.20 -8.07
N VAL A 189 -0.27 -3.38 -8.36
CA VAL A 189 0.75 -3.54 -9.40
C VAL A 189 0.19 -3.14 -10.77
N ILE A 190 -0.99 -3.66 -11.14
CA ILE A 190 -1.67 -3.34 -12.40
C ILE A 190 -2.00 -1.84 -12.48
N LYS A 191 -2.42 -1.22 -11.38
CA LYS A 191 -2.70 0.20 -11.29
C LYS A 191 -1.52 1.05 -11.81
N TYR A 192 -0.29 0.75 -11.42
CA TYR A 192 0.89 1.49 -11.89
C TYR A 192 1.08 1.41 -13.41
N GLY A 193 0.82 0.25 -14.00
CA GLY A 193 0.83 0.09 -15.44
C GLY A 193 -0.23 0.96 -16.13
N ILE A 194 -1.43 1.03 -15.57
CA ILE A 194 -2.52 1.82 -16.14
C ILE A 194 -2.25 3.33 -16.06
N ILE A 195 -1.78 3.83 -14.90
CA ILE A 195 -1.69 5.28 -14.66
C ILE A 195 -0.38 5.91 -15.12
N TYR A 196 0.70 5.14 -15.30
CA TYR A 196 2.03 5.74 -15.42
C TYR A 196 2.95 5.07 -16.46
N ASP A 197 2.86 3.74 -16.65
CA ASP A 197 3.82 3.00 -17.46
C ASP A 197 3.13 1.94 -18.32
N GLY A 198 2.81 2.30 -19.57
CA GLY A 198 2.18 1.38 -20.53
C GLY A 198 3.07 0.18 -20.88
N ALA A 199 4.39 0.35 -20.95
CA ALA A 199 5.30 -0.76 -21.22
C ALA A 199 5.32 -1.77 -20.05
N PHE A 200 5.17 -1.28 -18.82
CA PHE A 200 4.99 -2.15 -17.66
C PHE A 200 3.64 -2.88 -17.68
N PHE A 201 2.57 -2.22 -18.17
CA PHE A 201 1.28 -2.88 -18.38
C PHE A 201 1.39 -4.02 -19.40
N ASP A 202 2.04 -3.79 -20.55
CA ASP A 202 2.28 -4.81 -21.58
C ASP A 202 3.09 -5.98 -20.99
N TRP A 203 4.13 -5.67 -20.22
CA TRP A 203 4.92 -6.68 -19.54
C TRP A 203 4.09 -7.51 -18.55
N LEU A 204 3.15 -6.89 -17.82
CA LEU A 204 2.25 -7.59 -16.89
C LEU A 204 1.32 -8.56 -17.62
N GLU A 205 0.79 -8.19 -18.81
CA GLU A 205 -0.01 -9.11 -19.63
C GLU A 205 0.76 -10.38 -20.02
N GLU A 206 2.06 -10.26 -20.30
CA GLU A 206 2.90 -11.38 -20.67
C GLU A 206 3.39 -12.21 -19.49
N ASN A 207 3.62 -11.60 -18.33
CA ASN A 207 4.32 -12.22 -17.21
C ASN A 207 3.46 -12.46 -15.97
N LEU A 208 2.15 -12.25 -16.02
CA LEU A 208 1.26 -12.39 -14.85
C LEU A 208 1.37 -13.81 -14.24
N ASP A 209 1.44 -14.85 -15.05
CA ASP A 209 1.53 -16.24 -14.59
C ASP A 209 2.84 -16.52 -13.84
N ARG A 210 3.94 -15.85 -14.23
CA ARG A 210 5.22 -15.94 -13.50
C ARG A 210 5.13 -15.31 -12.11
N LEU A 211 4.37 -14.24 -11.97
CA LEU A 211 4.13 -13.63 -10.65
C LEU A 211 3.37 -14.60 -9.73
N TYR A 212 2.36 -15.30 -10.26
CA TYR A 212 1.59 -16.29 -9.48
C TYR A 212 2.37 -17.56 -9.16
N THR A 213 3.38 -17.90 -9.95
CA THR A 213 4.33 -18.99 -9.62
C THR A 213 5.47 -18.54 -8.73
N LEU A 214 5.43 -17.28 -8.25
CA LEU A 214 6.45 -16.66 -7.38
C LEU A 214 7.85 -16.69 -7.99
N ASP A 215 7.95 -16.52 -9.31
CA ASP A 215 9.24 -16.42 -10.01
C ASP A 215 10.02 -15.21 -9.45
N GLU A 216 11.23 -15.46 -8.95
CA GLU A 216 12.02 -14.47 -8.22
C GLU A 216 12.36 -13.24 -9.06
N ASP A 217 12.74 -13.45 -10.32
CA ASP A 217 13.11 -12.36 -11.23
C ASP A 217 11.89 -11.51 -11.58
N ALA A 218 10.74 -12.16 -11.87
CA ALA A 218 9.51 -11.45 -12.20
C ALA A 218 8.98 -10.66 -10.98
N LEU A 219 8.99 -11.25 -9.79
CA LEU A 219 8.60 -10.56 -8.55
C LEU A 219 9.51 -9.36 -8.26
N THR A 220 10.83 -9.58 -8.30
CA THR A 220 11.80 -8.52 -8.04
C THR A 220 11.62 -7.36 -9.01
N TYR A 221 11.45 -7.65 -10.31
CA TYR A 221 11.21 -6.63 -11.33
C TYR A 221 9.91 -5.87 -11.08
N ALA A 222 8.79 -6.58 -10.88
CA ALA A 222 7.49 -5.94 -10.69
C ALA A 222 7.46 -5.05 -9.44
N ILE A 223 7.98 -5.54 -8.31
CA ILE A 223 8.04 -4.79 -7.07
C ILE A 223 8.97 -3.58 -7.22
N ALA A 224 10.15 -3.77 -7.82
CA ALA A 224 11.09 -2.69 -8.06
C ALA A 224 10.46 -1.59 -8.94
N ARG A 225 9.78 -1.97 -10.04
CA ARG A 225 9.14 -1.01 -10.93
C ARG A 225 8.04 -0.21 -10.23
N CYS A 226 7.18 -0.87 -9.44
CA CYS A 226 6.16 -0.19 -8.64
C CYS A 226 6.79 0.80 -7.64
N CYS A 227 7.82 0.37 -6.90
CA CYS A 227 8.54 1.23 -5.96
C CYS A 227 9.21 2.42 -6.65
N GLN A 228 9.79 2.24 -7.85
CA GLN A 228 10.38 3.32 -8.65
C GLN A 228 9.34 4.35 -9.04
N ILE A 229 8.22 3.90 -9.66
CA ILE A 229 7.14 4.80 -10.07
C ILE A 229 6.61 5.58 -8.86
N LYS A 230 6.36 4.88 -7.74
CA LYS A 230 5.88 5.56 -6.54
C LYS A 230 6.90 6.53 -5.97
N ALA A 231 8.18 6.20 -5.95
CA ALA A 231 9.26 7.08 -5.50
C ALA A 231 9.33 8.34 -6.36
N GLU A 232 9.22 8.21 -7.69
CA GLU A 232 9.20 9.35 -8.62
C GLU A 232 8.01 10.28 -8.37
N VAL A 233 6.80 9.71 -8.18
CA VAL A 233 5.59 10.48 -7.89
C VAL A 233 5.68 11.17 -6.52
N VAL A 234 6.17 10.46 -5.49
CA VAL A 234 6.32 11.02 -4.14
C VAL A 234 7.40 12.10 -4.08
N ALA A 235 8.49 11.95 -4.82
CA ALA A 235 9.53 12.98 -4.91
C ALA A 235 9.02 14.30 -5.51
N GLN A 236 8.04 14.23 -6.43
CA GLN A 236 7.40 15.41 -7.04
C GLN A 236 6.29 15.99 -6.16
N ASP A 237 5.59 15.15 -5.40
CA ASP A 237 4.41 15.55 -4.63
C ASP A 237 4.27 14.71 -3.34
N GLU A 238 5.08 15.02 -2.35
CA GLU A 238 5.09 14.26 -1.09
C GLU A 238 3.74 14.32 -0.33
N LYS A 239 3.04 15.46 -0.40
CA LYS A 239 1.82 15.73 0.41
C LYS A 239 0.50 15.54 -0.35
N GLU A 240 0.55 14.96 -1.56
CA GLU A 240 -0.64 14.66 -2.37
C GLU A 240 -1.49 15.90 -2.71
N SER A 241 -0.83 16.95 -3.16
CA SER A 241 -1.48 18.16 -3.64
C SER A 241 -1.66 18.22 -5.17
N GLY A 242 -1.03 17.32 -5.92
CA GLY A 242 -0.98 17.30 -7.38
C GLY A 242 -0.93 15.89 -7.98
N ILE A 243 0.20 15.54 -8.63
CA ILE A 243 0.38 14.29 -9.40
C ILE A 243 0.17 13.03 -8.56
N ARG A 244 0.46 13.06 -7.27
CA ARG A 244 0.26 11.90 -6.37
C ARG A 244 -1.21 11.47 -6.29
N ALA A 245 -2.17 12.34 -6.63
CA ALA A 245 -3.57 11.98 -6.71
C ALA A 245 -3.85 10.86 -7.73
N LEU A 246 -3.01 10.71 -8.78
CA LEU A 246 -3.14 9.64 -9.78
C LEU A 246 -3.05 8.24 -9.17
N LEU A 247 -2.29 8.08 -8.07
CA LEU A 247 -2.19 6.81 -7.34
C LEU A 247 -3.54 6.33 -6.77
N ASN A 248 -4.56 7.18 -6.80
CA ASN A 248 -5.92 6.85 -6.35
C ASN A 248 -6.84 6.38 -7.49
N LEU A 249 -6.32 5.89 -8.62
CA LEU A 249 -7.17 5.24 -9.63
C LEU A 249 -7.95 4.09 -8.97
N GLY A 250 -9.25 4.03 -9.23
CA GLY A 250 -10.15 3.03 -8.64
C GLY A 250 -10.58 3.31 -7.19
N HIS A 251 -9.82 4.11 -6.43
CA HIS A 251 -10.03 4.27 -4.99
C HIS A 251 -11.33 4.99 -4.63
N THR A 252 -11.82 5.92 -5.45
CA THR A 252 -13.07 6.62 -5.14
C THR A 252 -14.26 5.66 -5.10
N PHE A 253 -14.34 4.74 -6.06
CA PHE A 253 -15.33 3.67 -6.08
C PHE A 253 -14.99 2.57 -5.04
N GLY A 254 -13.70 2.19 -4.95
CA GLY A 254 -13.23 1.15 -4.02
C GLY A 254 -13.49 1.50 -2.55
N HIS A 255 -13.21 2.73 -2.14
CA HIS A 255 -13.52 3.18 -0.77
C HIS A 255 -15.03 3.18 -0.48
N ALA A 256 -15.87 3.47 -1.48
CA ALA A 256 -17.32 3.35 -1.33
C ALA A 256 -17.73 1.90 -1.08
N ILE A 257 -17.11 0.93 -1.79
CA ILE A 257 -17.32 -0.50 -1.57
C ILE A 257 -16.89 -0.91 -0.16
N GLU A 258 -15.67 -0.56 0.26
CA GLU A 258 -15.15 -0.88 1.60
C GLU A 258 -16.02 -0.29 2.71
N ALA A 259 -16.53 0.94 2.52
CA ALA A 259 -17.32 1.64 3.53
C ALA A 259 -18.75 1.07 3.66
N GLU A 260 -19.41 0.71 2.55
CA GLU A 260 -20.77 0.17 2.58
C GLU A 260 -20.79 -1.28 3.04
N LEU A 261 -19.86 -2.11 2.54
CA LEU A 261 -19.83 -3.54 2.87
C LEU A 261 -19.21 -3.85 4.24
N GLY A 262 -18.52 -2.88 4.83
CA GLY A 262 -17.75 -3.05 6.06
C GLY A 262 -16.34 -3.60 5.79
N TYR A 263 -15.38 -3.10 6.56
CA TYR A 263 -13.99 -3.48 6.40
C TYR A 263 -13.75 -4.98 6.61
N GLY A 264 -12.99 -5.60 5.71
CA GLY A 264 -12.60 -7.01 5.78
C GLY A 264 -13.50 -7.97 4.97
N ASN A 265 -14.68 -7.56 4.51
CA ASN A 265 -15.51 -8.37 3.61
C ASN A 265 -14.89 -8.45 2.22
N TRP A 266 -14.53 -7.30 1.66
CA TRP A 266 -13.67 -7.18 0.50
C TRP A 266 -12.30 -6.69 0.93
N LEU A 267 -11.23 -7.28 0.38
CA LEU A 267 -9.89 -6.76 0.55
C LEU A 267 -9.74 -5.45 -0.22
N HIS A 268 -8.83 -4.58 0.24
CA HIS A 268 -8.59 -3.28 -0.39
C HIS A 268 -8.34 -3.40 -1.90
N GLY A 269 -7.44 -4.29 -2.33
CA GLY A 269 -7.15 -4.49 -3.75
C GLY A 269 -8.32 -5.06 -4.56
N GLU A 270 -9.22 -5.85 -3.94
CA GLU A 270 -10.45 -6.31 -4.58
C GLU A 270 -11.39 -5.13 -4.87
N ALA A 271 -11.58 -4.26 -3.89
CA ALA A 271 -12.39 -3.06 -4.02
C ALA A 271 -11.79 -2.07 -5.04
N VAL A 272 -10.46 -1.90 -5.03
CA VAL A 272 -9.73 -1.07 -6.00
C VAL A 272 -9.83 -1.65 -7.41
N SER A 273 -9.79 -2.97 -7.59
CA SER A 273 -9.96 -3.62 -8.89
C SER A 273 -11.34 -3.31 -9.49
N SER A 274 -12.41 -3.58 -8.74
CA SER A 274 -13.78 -3.23 -9.15
C SER A 274 -13.90 -1.72 -9.46
N GLY A 275 -13.32 -0.88 -8.59
CA GLY A 275 -13.28 0.57 -8.79
C GLY A 275 -12.49 0.99 -10.03
N THR A 276 -11.42 0.28 -10.37
CA THR A 276 -10.64 0.53 -11.59
C THR A 276 -11.44 0.19 -12.85
N VAL A 277 -12.23 -0.89 -12.83
CA VAL A 277 -13.14 -1.21 -13.95
C VAL A 277 -14.18 -0.11 -14.13
N MET A 278 -14.79 0.39 -13.03
CA MET A 278 -15.75 1.51 -13.11
C MET A 278 -15.09 2.80 -13.61
N ALA A 279 -13.88 3.11 -13.18
CA ALA A 279 -13.11 4.26 -13.66
C ALA A 279 -12.76 4.12 -15.15
N ALA A 280 -12.31 2.95 -15.60
CA ALA A 280 -12.01 2.68 -17.00
C ALA A 280 -13.27 2.72 -17.87
N LYS A 281 -14.42 2.19 -17.37
CA LYS A 281 -15.71 2.32 -18.09
C LYS A 281 -16.15 3.78 -18.19
N THR A 282 -15.98 4.56 -17.13
CA THR A 282 -16.21 6.01 -17.16
C THR A 282 -15.36 6.69 -18.23
N SER A 283 -14.08 6.31 -18.33
CA SER A 283 -13.17 6.83 -19.38
C SER A 283 -13.63 6.46 -20.79
N LEU A 284 -14.04 5.21 -21.00
CA LEU A 284 -14.58 4.75 -22.28
C LEU A 284 -15.84 5.54 -22.68
N LEU A 285 -16.80 5.71 -21.77
CA LEU A 285 -18.03 6.47 -22.01
C LEU A 285 -17.78 7.95 -22.32
N ARG A 286 -16.67 8.48 -21.80
CA ARG A 286 -16.20 9.84 -22.09
C ARG A 286 -15.32 9.95 -23.35
N GLY A 287 -14.99 8.83 -23.99
CA GLY A 287 -14.10 8.80 -25.16
C GLY A 287 -12.62 9.08 -24.83
N LEU A 288 -12.20 8.88 -23.58
CA LEU A 288 -10.82 9.08 -23.14
C LEU A 288 -9.92 7.89 -23.46
N ILE A 289 -10.48 6.70 -23.53
CA ILE A 289 -9.81 5.45 -23.93
C ILE A 289 -10.64 4.72 -24.98
N SER A 290 -9.99 3.87 -25.78
CA SER A 290 -10.66 3.00 -26.73
C SER A 290 -11.31 1.79 -26.05
N GLU A 291 -12.25 1.12 -26.76
CA GLU A 291 -12.85 -0.13 -26.29
C GLU A 291 -11.80 -1.22 -26.12
N GLU A 292 -10.83 -1.33 -27.01
CA GLU A 292 -9.70 -2.24 -26.91
C GLU A 292 -8.88 -2.03 -25.61
N GLN A 293 -8.56 -0.78 -25.28
CA GLN A 293 -7.85 -0.46 -24.03
C GLN A 293 -8.67 -0.84 -22.78
N PHE A 294 -9.97 -0.56 -22.82
CA PHE A 294 -10.88 -0.95 -21.75
C PHE A 294 -10.92 -2.48 -21.56
N GLU A 295 -11.07 -3.23 -22.64
CA GLU A 295 -11.10 -4.69 -22.62
C GLU A 295 -9.79 -5.27 -22.10
N ARG A 296 -8.64 -4.73 -22.50
CA ARG A 296 -7.32 -5.14 -21.98
C ARG A 296 -7.22 -4.95 -20.47
N ILE A 297 -7.64 -3.80 -19.95
CA ILE A 297 -7.64 -3.52 -18.50
C ILE A 297 -8.49 -4.56 -17.76
N VAL A 298 -9.73 -4.79 -18.21
CA VAL A 298 -10.65 -5.75 -17.60
C VAL A 298 -10.11 -7.18 -17.67
N ALA A 299 -9.55 -7.56 -18.83
CA ALA A 299 -8.99 -8.90 -19.03
C ALA A 299 -7.81 -9.18 -18.11
N LEU A 300 -6.91 -8.20 -17.92
CA LEU A 300 -5.76 -8.35 -17.03
C LEU A 300 -6.20 -8.49 -15.56
N LEU A 301 -7.13 -7.66 -15.09
CA LEU A 301 -7.69 -7.76 -13.74
C LEU A 301 -8.39 -9.11 -13.50
N ARG A 302 -9.16 -9.59 -14.48
CA ARG A 302 -9.83 -10.91 -14.41
C ARG A 302 -8.82 -12.06 -14.37
N ARG A 303 -7.77 -12.01 -15.21
CA ARG A 303 -6.67 -12.99 -15.16
C ARG A 303 -5.93 -12.96 -13.83
N ALA A 304 -5.84 -11.80 -13.19
CA ALA A 304 -5.29 -11.65 -11.84
C ALA A 304 -6.24 -12.11 -10.73
N LYS A 305 -7.30 -12.86 -11.06
CA LYS A 305 -8.29 -13.42 -10.10
C LYS A 305 -8.95 -12.35 -9.23
N LEU A 306 -9.05 -11.13 -9.73
CA LEU A 306 -9.64 -9.99 -9.05
C LEU A 306 -11.10 -9.78 -9.46
N PRO A 307 -11.95 -9.26 -8.58
CA PRO A 307 -13.30 -8.86 -8.94
C PRO A 307 -13.26 -7.75 -10.01
N VAL A 308 -14.03 -7.95 -11.07
CA VAL A 308 -14.23 -6.97 -12.14
C VAL A 308 -15.67 -6.43 -12.17
N HIS A 309 -16.50 -6.90 -11.25
CA HIS A 309 -17.92 -6.58 -11.12
C HIS A 309 -18.22 -5.64 -9.96
N THR A 310 -19.29 -4.89 -10.07
CA THR A 310 -19.86 -4.12 -8.96
C THR A 310 -20.51 -5.07 -7.94
N PRO A 311 -20.34 -4.87 -6.61
CA PRO A 311 -21.06 -5.68 -5.62
C PRO A 311 -22.58 -5.63 -5.80
N ASP A 312 -23.24 -6.79 -5.89
CA ASP A 312 -24.68 -6.89 -6.15
C ASP A 312 -25.55 -6.17 -5.11
N SER A 313 -25.05 -6.07 -3.87
CA SER A 313 -25.76 -5.45 -2.75
C SER A 313 -25.71 -3.92 -2.75
N MET A 314 -24.90 -3.29 -3.60
CA MET A 314 -24.74 -1.84 -3.62
C MET A 314 -25.55 -1.18 -4.75
N SER A 315 -26.34 -0.20 -4.41
CA SER A 315 -27.03 0.67 -5.36
C SER A 315 -26.16 1.84 -5.83
N PHE A 316 -26.59 2.55 -6.88
CA PHE A 316 -25.95 3.82 -7.28
C PHE A 316 -25.95 4.84 -6.13
N ASP A 317 -27.04 4.95 -5.39
CA ASP A 317 -27.17 5.90 -4.28
C ASP A 317 -26.18 5.58 -3.15
N ASP A 318 -25.88 4.29 -2.91
CA ASP A 318 -24.87 3.89 -1.92
C ASP A 318 -23.48 4.36 -2.34
N PHE A 319 -23.14 4.22 -3.62
CA PHE A 319 -21.89 4.75 -4.14
C PHE A 319 -21.80 6.26 -3.96
N ILE A 320 -22.81 7.01 -4.42
CA ILE A 320 -22.80 8.49 -4.34
C ILE A 320 -22.73 8.96 -2.89
N LYS A 321 -23.47 8.33 -1.97
CA LYS A 321 -23.46 8.64 -0.52
C LYS A 321 -22.02 8.61 0.05
N HIS A 322 -21.24 7.58 -0.31
CA HIS A 322 -19.86 7.44 0.18
C HIS A 322 -18.86 8.29 -0.59
N MET A 323 -18.98 8.34 -1.92
CA MET A 323 -18.10 9.13 -2.77
C MET A 323 -18.15 10.62 -2.44
N MET A 324 -19.33 11.16 -2.10
CA MET A 324 -19.49 12.57 -1.70
C MET A 324 -18.95 12.89 -0.30
N ARG A 325 -18.68 11.87 0.52
CA ARG A 325 -18.02 12.02 1.83
C ARG A 325 -16.50 11.90 1.76
N ASP A 326 -15.95 11.43 0.64
CA ASP A 326 -14.50 11.31 0.47
C ASP A 326 -13.85 12.70 0.48
N LYS A 327 -12.63 12.79 1.03
CA LYS A 327 -11.78 14.00 1.05
C LYS A 327 -11.52 14.61 -0.33
N LYS A 328 -11.82 13.88 -1.40
CA LYS A 328 -11.62 14.29 -2.80
C LYS A 328 -12.71 15.23 -3.31
N VAL A 329 -13.77 15.46 -2.53
CA VAL A 329 -14.81 16.45 -2.87
C VAL A 329 -14.30 17.85 -2.50
N LEU A 330 -13.87 18.61 -3.50
CA LEU A 330 -13.54 20.03 -3.35
C LEU A 330 -14.70 20.87 -3.88
N SER A 331 -15.22 21.78 -3.08
CA SER A 331 -16.32 22.68 -3.48
C SER A 331 -17.58 21.95 -3.97
N GLY A 332 -17.87 20.75 -3.46
CA GLY A 332 -19.05 19.97 -3.84
C GLY A 332 -18.96 19.21 -5.18
N GLN A 333 -17.78 19.23 -5.83
CA GLN A 333 -17.56 18.50 -7.09
C GLN A 333 -16.76 17.23 -6.84
N LEU A 334 -17.26 16.11 -7.36
CA LEU A 334 -16.58 14.82 -7.32
C LEU A 334 -15.40 14.82 -8.30
N ARG A 335 -14.22 14.46 -7.83
CA ARG A 335 -13.01 14.33 -8.63
C ARG A 335 -12.66 12.86 -8.78
N LEU A 336 -12.60 12.38 -10.01
CA LEU A 336 -12.24 11.00 -10.34
C LEU A 336 -10.84 10.97 -10.98
N VAL A 337 -10.07 9.97 -10.64
CA VAL A 337 -8.88 9.60 -11.42
C VAL A 337 -9.36 8.69 -12.53
N LEU A 338 -9.18 9.11 -13.77
CA LEU A 338 -9.64 8.39 -14.95
C LEU A 338 -8.45 8.12 -15.89
N PRO A 339 -8.28 6.89 -16.40
CA PRO A 339 -7.28 6.62 -17.43
C PRO A 339 -7.60 7.38 -18.72
N THR A 340 -6.56 7.97 -19.31
CA THR A 340 -6.60 8.66 -20.61
C THR A 340 -5.86 7.86 -21.69
N GLY A 341 -5.42 6.68 -21.34
CA GLY A 341 -4.71 5.68 -22.12
C GLY A 341 -4.11 4.65 -21.18
N ILE A 342 -3.59 3.53 -21.69
CA ILE A 342 -2.74 2.66 -20.90
C ILE A 342 -1.39 3.34 -20.70
N GLY A 343 -0.97 3.54 -19.45
CA GLY A 343 0.22 4.29 -19.07
C GLY A 343 -0.04 5.78 -18.78
N SER A 344 -1.31 6.23 -18.79
CA SER A 344 -1.65 7.63 -18.49
C SER A 344 -3.00 7.78 -17.83
N ALA A 345 -3.12 8.72 -16.89
CA ALA A 345 -4.38 9.06 -16.22
C ALA A 345 -4.42 10.53 -15.83
N GLU A 346 -5.61 11.05 -15.61
CA GLU A 346 -5.86 12.43 -15.19
C GLU A 346 -6.89 12.51 -14.07
N VAL A 347 -6.84 13.60 -13.30
CA VAL A 347 -7.87 13.93 -12.30
C VAL A 347 -8.94 14.78 -12.96
N ILE A 348 -10.15 14.25 -13.08
CA ILE A 348 -11.25 14.86 -13.82
C ILE A 348 -12.42 15.15 -12.86
N ALA A 349 -12.93 16.40 -12.91
CA ALA A 349 -13.96 16.89 -11.98
C ALA A 349 -15.35 17.09 -12.62
N ASP A 350 -15.46 17.00 -13.95
CA ASP A 350 -16.66 17.35 -14.72
C ASP A 350 -17.43 16.12 -15.23
N THR A 351 -17.33 14.99 -14.55
CA THR A 351 -18.06 13.78 -14.94
C THR A 351 -19.50 13.83 -14.45
N SER A 352 -20.46 13.70 -15.36
CA SER A 352 -21.88 13.71 -15.02
C SER A 352 -22.28 12.47 -14.22
N GLN A 353 -23.30 12.61 -13.39
CA GLN A 353 -23.84 11.48 -12.61
C GLN A 353 -24.36 10.35 -13.51
N ASP A 354 -24.95 10.69 -14.67
CA ASP A 354 -25.44 9.71 -15.64
C ASP A 354 -24.32 8.80 -16.18
N VAL A 355 -23.14 9.36 -16.45
CA VAL A 355 -21.97 8.58 -16.90
C VAL A 355 -21.46 7.69 -15.77
N ILE A 356 -21.43 8.21 -14.55
CA ILE A 356 -21.01 7.43 -13.36
C ILE A 356 -21.99 6.28 -13.12
N GLN A 357 -23.29 6.54 -13.21
CA GLN A 357 -24.33 5.51 -13.07
C GLN A 357 -24.18 4.42 -14.12
N GLN A 358 -24.01 4.79 -15.40
CA GLN A 358 -23.78 3.81 -16.47
C GLN A 358 -22.54 2.95 -16.22
N ALA A 359 -21.47 3.52 -15.68
CA ALA A 359 -20.26 2.78 -15.36
C ALA A 359 -20.47 1.79 -14.19
N ILE A 360 -21.21 2.18 -13.14
CA ILE A 360 -21.58 1.30 -12.03
C ILE A 360 -22.51 0.19 -12.51
N ASP A 361 -23.54 0.51 -13.30
CA ASP A 361 -24.51 -0.46 -13.81
C ASP A 361 -23.88 -1.44 -14.79
N PHE A 362 -22.88 -0.99 -15.58
CA PHE A 362 -22.10 -1.90 -16.43
C PHE A 362 -21.41 -2.96 -15.60
N GLY A 363 -20.78 -2.61 -14.48
CA GLY A 363 -20.10 -3.55 -13.60
C GLY A 363 -21.02 -4.61 -12.97
N ARG A 364 -22.34 -4.45 -13.01
CA ARG A 364 -23.30 -5.48 -12.56
C ARG A 364 -23.61 -6.53 -13.63
N ASN A 365 -23.24 -6.28 -14.87
CA ASN A 365 -23.61 -7.10 -16.02
C ASN A 365 -22.43 -7.82 -16.67
N ILE A 366 -21.24 -7.82 -16.01
CA ILE A 366 -20.02 -8.45 -16.52
C ILE A 366 -19.87 -9.89 -16.03
#